data_921fc497f9293273f41149cdeb4c0f29
#
_entry.id   921fc497f9293273f41149cdeb4c0f29
#
_cell.length_a   1.000
_cell.length_b   1.000
_cell.length_c   1.000
_cell.angle_alpha   90.00
_cell.angle_beta   90.00
_cell.angle_gamma   90.00
#
_symmetry.space_group_name_H-M   'P 1'
#
loop_
_entity.id
_entity.type
_entity.pdbx_description
1 polymer ?
#
loop_
_entity_poly.entity_id
_entity_poly.type
_entity_poly.pdbx_seq_one_letter_code
_entity_poly.pdbx_strand_id
1 'polypeptide(L)'
;MASFLSLSLPKLNLIKASSAANTNTTTTLPTAETLNEKFGRKGIKFLESDNIPIVELTVRNGSSLRLRIPDAHVTSYKPKVNWKDDGFQEVLYTIPATETGPYKAKGGVGLVMNELLQPGAKGLLPSTLEWTVNDVDSDSIDALQLELSCTSRFFDITYIVTLYPVSMATAVVAKNIGPKPATLTNAILSHFRFKKRGETAIQGLRSCSYIPHAPPSSPFQILTPSEATISEPPRWLSFGNEPEAKPGTWGQQALSITLLENKMSRVYAAPPKERLKAFYNTPPSKYETIDQGRGLCFRVIRMGFEDIYLSSPGSLSEKYGKDYFICTGPASILVPVTVNPGEEWRGAQVIEHDNLT
;
A
#
# COMPACT_ATOMS: atom_id res chain seq x y z
N MET A 1 -7.00 -29.68 -3.52
CA MET A 1 -6.37 -29.70 -2.19
C MET A 1 -5.63 -28.39 -2.05
N ALA A 2 -6.19 -27.46 -1.29
CA ALA A 2 -5.59 -26.13 -1.10
C ALA A 2 -4.50 -26.25 -0.03
N SER A 3 -3.26 -26.05 -0.42
CA SER A 3 -2.14 -25.90 0.50
C SER A 3 -2.26 -24.57 1.23
N PHE A 4 -2.56 -24.62 2.51
CA PHE A 4 -2.43 -23.48 3.40
C PHE A 4 -0.94 -23.14 3.55
N LEU A 5 -0.48 -22.08 2.87
CA LEU A 5 0.80 -21.48 3.20
C LEU A 5 0.67 -20.81 4.56
N SER A 6 1.26 -21.45 5.56
CA SER A 6 1.46 -20.87 6.87
C SER A 6 2.50 -19.75 6.72
N LEU A 7 2.05 -18.49 6.66
CA LEU A 7 2.91 -17.33 6.79
C LEU A 7 3.41 -17.25 8.23
N SER A 8 4.51 -17.92 8.52
CA SER A 8 5.26 -17.69 9.76
C SER A 8 6.03 -16.39 9.62
N LEU A 9 5.68 -15.39 10.40
CA LEU A 9 6.49 -14.18 10.55
C LEU A 9 7.90 -14.58 11.02
N PRO A 10 8.98 -14.06 10.41
CA PRO A 10 10.33 -14.40 10.78
C PRO A 10 10.60 -14.05 12.25
N LYS A 11 11.29 -14.96 12.95
CA LYS A 11 11.77 -14.72 14.32
C LYS A 11 12.88 -13.66 14.26
N LEU A 12 12.63 -12.51 14.85
CA LEU A 12 13.65 -11.47 15.04
C LEU A 12 14.75 -12.00 15.97
N ASN A 13 15.95 -12.17 15.42
CA ASN A 13 17.16 -12.34 16.22
C ASN A 13 17.60 -10.96 16.73
N LEU A 14 17.47 -10.73 18.02
CA LEU A 14 17.95 -9.50 18.68
C LEU A 14 19.49 -9.47 18.66
N ILE A 15 20.05 -8.65 17.77
CA ILE A 15 21.46 -8.26 17.83
C ILE A 15 21.54 -6.96 18.65
N LYS A 16 22.32 -7.02 19.74
CA LYS A 16 22.60 -5.89 20.61
C LYS A 16 23.32 -4.78 19.84
N ALA A 17 22.70 -3.60 19.78
CA ALA A 17 23.36 -2.40 19.28
C ALA A 17 24.42 -1.92 20.27
N SER A 18 25.66 -1.76 19.81
CA SER A 18 26.72 -1.06 20.52
C SER A 18 26.62 0.43 20.23
N SER A 19 26.64 1.24 21.28
CA SER A 19 26.67 2.69 21.23
C SER A 19 27.93 3.22 20.51
N ALA A 20 27.76 4.05 19.50
CA ALA A 20 28.84 4.83 18.92
C ALA A 20 28.49 6.33 18.87
N ALA A 21 29.52 7.09 19.06
CA ALA A 21 29.58 8.51 19.44
C ALA A 21 29.03 9.47 18.37
N ASN A 22 28.52 10.62 18.87
CA ASN A 22 28.19 11.85 18.13
C ASN A 22 29.34 12.34 17.24
N THR A 23 29.09 12.39 15.94
CA THR A 23 29.77 13.32 15.04
C THR A 23 28.71 13.95 14.12
N ASN A 24 28.67 15.29 14.11
CA ASN A 24 27.88 16.08 13.17
C ASN A 24 28.37 15.80 11.74
N THR A 25 27.68 14.90 11.05
CA THR A 25 27.88 14.66 9.61
C THR A 25 26.57 15.00 8.91
N THR A 26 26.62 15.90 7.98
CA THR A 26 25.62 16.05 6.92
C THR A 26 25.42 14.66 6.32
N THR A 27 24.31 14.03 6.63
CA THR A 27 23.93 12.69 6.14
C THR A 27 23.67 12.78 4.64
N THR A 28 24.71 12.59 3.83
CA THR A 28 24.54 12.28 2.41
C THR A 28 23.89 10.89 2.33
N LEU A 29 22.76 10.79 1.63
CA LEU A 29 22.14 9.49 1.34
C LEU A 29 23.19 8.53 0.77
N PRO A 30 23.22 7.27 1.20
CA PRO A 30 24.17 6.29 0.66
C PRO A 30 23.93 6.13 -0.85
N THR A 31 24.99 6.11 -1.61
CA THR A 31 24.92 5.92 -3.08
C THR A 31 24.45 4.51 -3.41
N ALA A 32 23.88 4.33 -4.60
CA ALA A 32 23.48 3.01 -5.08
C ALA A 32 24.67 2.03 -5.11
N GLU A 33 25.86 2.52 -5.41
CA GLU A 33 27.10 1.74 -5.38
C GLU A 33 27.41 1.18 -4.00
N THR A 34 27.45 2.04 -2.98
CA THR A 34 27.68 1.65 -1.58
C THR A 34 26.63 0.65 -1.08
N LEU A 35 25.36 0.87 -1.46
CA LEU A 35 24.28 -0.04 -1.10
C LEU A 35 24.43 -1.39 -1.81
N ASN A 36 24.85 -1.40 -3.07
CA ASN A 36 25.05 -2.63 -3.82
C ASN A 36 26.25 -3.44 -3.32
N GLU A 37 27.32 -2.77 -2.88
CA GLU A 37 28.46 -3.43 -2.24
C GLU A 37 28.05 -4.10 -0.91
N LYS A 38 27.26 -3.42 -0.10
CA LYS A 38 26.85 -3.92 1.22
C LYS A 38 25.73 -4.96 1.15
N PHE A 39 24.70 -4.70 0.37
CA PHE A 39 23.45 -5.45 0.35
C PHE A 39 23.16 -6.14 -0.99
N GLY A 40 23.90 -5.88 -2.06
CA GLY A 40 23.71 -6.52 -3.36
C GLY A 40 23.84 -8.05 -3.24
N ARG A 41 22.84 -8.77 -3.78
CA ARG A 41 22.77 -10.25 -3.78
C ARG A 41 22.19 -10.72 -5.10
N LYS A 42 22.19 -12.03 -5.31
CA LYS A 42 21.54 -12.60 -6.49
C LYS A 42 20.04 -12.25 -6.49
N GLY A 43 19.60 -11.55 -7.51
CA GLY A 43 18.23 -11.07 -7.64
C GLY A 43 17.93 -9.74 -6.93
N ILE A 44 18.88 -9.18 -6.17
CA ILE A 44 18.76 -7.88 -5.50
C ILE A 44 19.85 -6.95 -6.02
N LYS A 45 19.45 -5.88 -6.71
CA LYS A 45 20.36 -4.89 -7.29
C LYS A 45 19.98 -3.49 -6.84
N PHE A 46 20.97 -2.71 -6.42
CA PHE A 46 20.79 -1.30 -6.12
C PHE A 46 21.26 -0.49 -7.34
N LEU A 47 20.41 0.40 -7.79
CA LEU A 47 20.59 1.22 -8.99
C LEU A 47 20.32 2.67 -8.63
N GLU A 48 20.67 3.57 -9.54
CA GLU A 48 20.33 4.99 -9.44
C GLU A 48 19.39 5.36 -10.58
N SER A 49 18.31 6.07 -10.26
CA SER A 49 17.39 6.64 -11.24
C SER A 49 17.08 8.07 -10.80
N ASP A 50 17.39 9.04 -11.69
CA ASP A 50 17.19 10.47 -11.42
C ASP A 50 17.86 10.95 -10.12
N ASN A 51 19.09 10.51 -9.87
CA ASN A 51 19.88 10.76 -8.66
C ASN A 51 19.20 10.24 -7.36
N ILE A 52 18.33 9.25 -7.49
CA ILE A 52 17.63 8.62 -6.35
C ILE A 52 18.03 7.15 -6.31
N PRO A 53 18.49 6.64 -5.16
CA PRO A 53 18.77 5.22 -5.00
C PRO A 53 17.48 4.42 -5.03
N ILE A 54 17.45 3.41 -5.89
CA ILE A 54 16.37 2.43 -6.03
C ILE A 54 16.93 1.03 -5.83
N VAL A 55 16.07 0.11 -5.42
CA VAL A 55 16.38 -1.32 -5.43
C VAL A 55 15.46 -2.02 -6.41
N GLU A 56 16.04 -2.95 -7.18
CA GLU A 56 15.33 -3.87 -8.05
C GLU A 56 15.47 -5.29 -7.50
N LEU A 57 14.32 -5.91 -7.23
CA LEU A 57 14.21 -7.31 -6.87
C LEU A 57 13.76 -8.10 -8.10
N THR A 58 14.40 -9.23 -8.40
CA THR A 58 14.02 -10.12 -9.51
C THR A 58 14.15 -11.57 -9.06
N VAL A 59 13.02 -12.25 -8.87
CA VAL A 59 12.99 -13.67 -8.51
C VAL A 59 13.24 -14.57 -9.72
N ARG A 60 13.49 -15.85 -9.46
CA ARG A 60 13.92 -16.82 -10.45
C ARG A 60 13.02 -16.93 -11.69
N ASN A 61 11.70 -16.79 -11.56
CA ASN A 61 10.78 -16.83 -12.70
C ASN A 61 10.78 -15.55 -13.54
N GLY A 62 11.55 -14.52 -13.15
CA GLY A 62 11.66 -13.23 -13.81
C GLY A 62 10.68 -12.16 -13.31
N SER A 63 9.75 -12.50 -12.39
CA SER A 63 8.93 -11.47 -11.74
C SER A 63 9.81 -10.46 -11.04
N SER A 64 9.50 -9.18 -11.17
CA SER A 64 10.35 -8.09 -10.67
C SER A 64 9.57 -7.00 -9.96
N LEU A 65 10.25 -6.30 -9.06
CA LEU A 65 9.74 -5.18 -8.28
C LEU A 65 10.81 -4.10 -8.20
N ARG A 66 10.40 -2.83 -8.28
CA ARG A 66 11.27 -1.68 -8.02
C ARG A 66 10.74 -0.84 -6.87
N LEU A 67 11.65 -0.47 -5.97
CA LEU A 67 11.35 0.37 -4.82
C LEU A 67 12.34 1.53 -4.75
N ARG A 68 11.84 2.73 -4.53
CA ARG A 68 12.63 3.93 -4.21
C ARG A 68 12.95 3.92 -2.73
N ILE A 69 14.24 3.99 -2.39
CA ILE A 69 14.69 3.81 -1.00
C ILE A 69 14.29 4.98 -0.10
N PRO A 70 14.52 6.27 -0.48
CA PRO A 70 14.31 7.39 0.45
C PRO A 70 12.89 7.55 0.98
N ASP A 71 11.91 7.06 0.25
CA ASP A 71 10.49 7.13 0.62
C ASP A 71 9.82 5.75 0.75
N ALA A 72 10.61 4.67 0.71
CA ALA A 72 10.14 3.28 0.82
C ALA A 72 8.98 2.97 -0.14
N HIS A 73 9.00 3.54 -1.34
CA HIS A 73 7.91 3.57 -2.29
C HIS A 73 8.10 2.53 -3.41
N VAL A 74 7.21 1.54 -3.48
CA VAL A 74 7.21 0.56 -4.58
C VAL A 74 6.60 1.21 -5.82
N THR A 75 7.42 1.43 -6.83
CA THR A 75 7.02 2.14 -8.06
C THR A 75 6.72 1.23 -9.24
N SER A 76 7.12 -0.05 -9.17
CA SER A 76 6.88 -1.02 -10.23
C SER A 76 6.74 -2.42 -9.63
N TYR A 77 5.78 -3.17 -10.12
CA TYR A 77 5.65 -4.61 -9.88
C TYR A 77 5.23 -5.29 -11.18
N LYS A 78 6.11 -6.15 -11.69
CA LYS A 78 5.93 -6.88 -12.95
C LYS A 78 5.94 -8.38 -12.67
N PRO A 79 4.80 -8.95 -12.26
CA PRO A 79 4.67 -10.40 -12.14
C PRO A 79 4.74 -11.07 -13.51
N LYS A 80 5.15 -12.34 -13.51
CA LYS A 80 5.04 -13.19 -14.67
C LYS A 80 3.59 -13.62 -14.84
N VAL A 81 2.99 -13.27 -15.98
CA VAL A 81 1.62 -13.65 -16.37
C VAL A 81 1.69 -14.51 -17.63
N ASN A 82 1.04 -15.67 -17.61
CA ASN A 82 1.24 -16.71 -18.63
C ASN A 82 0.64 -16.40 -20.00
N TRP A 83 -0.20 -15.38 -20.09
CA TRP A 83 -0.96 -15.05 -21.32
C TRP A 83 -0.27 -14.06 -22.24
N LYS A 84 0.88 -13.49 -21.86
CA LYS A 84 1.65 -12.53 -22.64
C LYS A 84 2.92 -13.17 -23.21
N ASP A 85 3.33 -12.78 -24.42
CA ASP A 85 4.49 -13.34 -25.12
C ASP A 85 5.79 -13.24 -24.32
N ASP A 86 6.04 -12.07 -23.68
CA ASP A 86 7.16 -11.85 -22.78
C ASP A 86 6.93 -12.39 -21.36
N GLY A 87 5.68 -12.75 -21.07
CA GLY A 87 5.26 -13.28 -19.77
C GLY A 87 5.16 -12.29 -18.65
N PHE A 88 5.44 -10.99 -18.86
CA PHE A 88 5.47 -9.96 -17.80
C PHE A 88 4.54 -8.80 -18.09
N GLN A 89 3.96 -8.22 -17.04
CA GLN A 89 3.14 -7.03 -17.13
C GLN A 89 3.30 -6.12 -15.92
N GLU A 90 3.44 -4.83 -16.17
CA GLU A 90 3.33 -3.82 -15.10
C GLU A 90 1.89 -3.74 -14.58
N VAL A 91 1.71 -4.02 -13.30
CA VAL A 91 0.39 -4.05 -12.65
C VAL A 91 0.13 -2.82 -11.78
N LEU A 92 1.15 -2.03 -11.49
CA LEU A 92 1.02 -0.79 -10.74
C LEU A 92 0.84 0.40 -11.67
N TYR A 93 0.03 1.34 -11.24
CA TYR A 93 -0.09 2.65 -11.86
C TYR A 93 0.78 3.64 -11.11
N THR A 94 1.82 4.14 -11.78
CA THR A 94 2.77 5.08 -11.20
C THR A 94 2.98 6.24 -12.17
N ILE A 95 2.94 7.45 -11.64
CA ILE A 95 3.29 8.68 -12.34
C ILE A 95 4.69 9.07 -11.89
N PRO A 96 5.68 9.12 -12.79
CA PRO A 96 7.04 9.47 -12.42
C PRO A 96 7.12 10.91 -11.88
N ALA A 97 8.11 11.19 -11.07
CA ALA A 97 8.44 12.55 -10.67
C ALA A 97 8.84 13.36 -11.94
N THR A 98 8.30 14.55 -12.08
CA THR A 98 8.74 15.47 -13.17
C THR A 98 9.99 16.21 -12.73
N GLU A 99 10.92 16.44 -13.66
CA GLU A 99 12.23 17.06 -13.40
C GLU A 99 12.18 18.48 -12.78
N THR A 100 11.02 19.12 -12.75
CA THR A 100 10.88 20.54 -12.41
C THR A 100 10.22 20.81 -11.04
N GLY A 101 10.16 19.83 -10.14
CA GLY A 101 9.53 20.07 -8.85
C GLY A 101 9.95 19.12 -7.75
N PRO A 102 9.63 19.44 -6.50
CA PRO A 102 9.89 18.59 -5.33
C PRO A 102 8.98 17.35 -5.31
N TYR A 103 8.47 16.94 -6.46
CA TYR A 103 7.44 15.91 -6.58
C TYR A 103 8.05 14.53 -6.54
N LYS A 104 7.71 13.80 -5.51
CA LYS A 104 7.91 12.36 -5.44
C LYS A 104 7.04 11.67 -6.48
N ALA A 105 7.44 10.50 -6.97
CA ALA A 105 6.59 9.66 -7.80
C ALA A 105 5.25 9.41 -7.08
N LYS A 106 4.14 9.41 -7.83
CA LYS A 106 2.80 9.16 -7.30
C LYS A 106 2.27 7.81 -7.76
N GLY A 107 1.32 7.25 -7.04
CA GLY A 107 0.78 5.92 -7.35
C GLY A 107 1.61 4.80 -6.73
N GLY A 108 1.74 3.66 -7.40
CA GLY A 108 2.49 2.51 -6.89
C GLY A 108 1.93 1.93 -5.60
N VAL A 109 2.79 1.36 -4.75
CA VAL A 109 2.44 0.95 -3.38
C VAL A 109 3.21 1.78 -2.37
N GLY A 110 2.48 2.47 -1.51
CA GLY A 110 3.05 3.36 -0.49
C GLY A 110 2.50 3.10 0.91
N LEU A 111 3.38 3.17 1.89
CA LEU A 111 3.03 3.15 3.30
C LEU A 111 2.64 4.57 3.73
N VAL A 112 1.46 4.72 4.27
CA VAL A 112 0.93 5.95 4.87
C VAL A 112 0.92 5.78 6.37
N MET A 113 1.54 6.69 7.09
CA MET A 113 1.53 6.71 8.56
C MET A 113 1.35 8.16 9.03
N ASN A 114 0.27 8.41 9.75
CA ASN A 114 -0.03 9.71 10.32
C ASN A 114 -0.25 9.55 11.82
N GLU A 115 0.54 10.23 12.61
CA GLU A 115 0.36 10.27 14.05
C GLU A 115 -0.77 11.23 14.40
N LEU A 116 -1.73 10.76 15.20
CA LEU A 116 -2.76 11.61 15.77
C LEU A 116 -2.23 12.28 17.04
N LEU A 117 -1.92 13.55 16.93
CA LEU A 117 -1.57 14.36 18.08
C LEU A 117 -2.80 14.58 18.97
N GLN A 118 -2.57 14.67 20.28
CA GLN A 118 -3.64 14.98 21.25
C GLN A 118 -4.38 16.26 20.87
N PRO A 119 -5.69 16.40 21.23
CA PRO A 119 -6.49 17.59 20.91
C PRO A 119 -5.76 18.87 21.31
N GLY A 120 -5.50 19.74 20.34
CA GLY A 120 -4.79 21.01 20.53
C GLY A 120 -3.37 21.08 19.95
N ALA A 121 -2.75 19.97 19.61
CA ALA A 121 -1.47 19.98 18.92
C ALA A 121 -1.69 19.93 17.39
N LYS A 122 -1.37 21.02 16.70
CA LYS A 122 -1.29 21.06 15.24
C LYS A 122 0.00 20.38 14.79
N GLY A 123 -0.08 19.22 14.19
CA GLY A 123 1.09 18.55 13.59
C GLY A 123 0.69 17.25 12.93
N LEU A 124 0.66 17.25 11.60
CA LEU A 124 0.92 16.06 10.83
C LEU A 124 2.39 15.74 10.97
N LEU A 125 2.75 14.48 11.17
CA LEU A 125 4.14 14.07 11.00
C LEU A 125 4.62 14.58 9.64
N PRO A 126 5.81 15.21 9.58
CA PRO A 126 6.35 15.60 8.30
C PRO A 126 6.44 14.35 7.42
N SER A 127 6.00 14.47 6.20
CA SER A 127 6.07 13.44 5.15
C SER A 127 7.51 13.10 4.72
N THR A 128 8.49 13.42 5.53
CA THR A 128 9.92 13.25 5.27
C THR A 128 10.54 12.24 6.23
N LEU A 129 9.91 11.07 6.33
CA LEU A 129 10.61 9.92 6.89
C LEU A 129 11.71 9.53 5.87
N GLU A 130 12.95 9.62 6.30
CA GLU A 130 14.09 9.13 5.51
C GLU A 130 14.28 7.67 5.83
N TRP A 131 14.04 6.83 4.83
CA TRP A 131 14.19 5.41 4.95
C TRP A 131 15.61 4.97 4.60
N THR A 132 16.10 4.02 5.37
CA THR A 132 17.41 3.39 5.14
C THR A 132 17.24 1.89 5.01
N VAL A 133 18.11 1.27 4.17
CA VAL A 133 18.17 -0.20 4.05
C VAL A 133 18.82 -0.74 5.31
N ASN A 134 18.11 -1.63 6.00
CA ASN A 134 18.56 -2.29 7.21
C ASN A 134 19.13 -3.68 6.90
N ASP A 135 18.39 -4.47 6.11
CA ASP A 135 18.78 -5.83 5.76
C ASP A 135 18.15 -6.28 4.44
N VAL A 136 18.72 -7.34 3.86
CA VAL A 136 18.19 -8.06 2.70
C VAL A 136 18.29 -9.56 2.92
N ASP A 137 17.28 -10.31 2.49
CA ASP A 137 17.29 -11.76 2.50
C ASP A 137 17.03 -12.31 1.09
N SER A 138 17.89 -13.24 0.68
CA SER A 138 17.82 -13.94 -0.61
C SER A 138 18.06 -15.44 -0.46
N ASP A 139 18.01 -15.96 0.75
CA ASP A 139 18.33 -17.37 1.05
C ASP A 139 17.23 -18.32 0.60
N SER A 140 16.02 -17.81 0.50
CA SER A 140 14.93 -18.56 -0.09
C SER A 140 15.06 -18.61 -1.61
N ILE A 141 14.91 -19.80 -2.20
CA ILE A 141 15.07 -20.04 -3.65
C ILE A 141 14.11 -19.17 -4.50
N ASP A 142 12.95 -18.86 -3.95
CA ASP A 142 11.86 -18.16 -4.64
C ASP A 142 11.29 -16.97 -3.86
N ALA A 143 12.06 -16.39 -2.93
CA ALA A 143 11.66 -15.17 -2.22
C ALA A 143 12.85 -14.23 -2.05
N LEU A 144 12.62 -12.94 -2.28
CA LEU A 144 13.59 -11.88 -2.03
C LEU A 144 12.96 -10.87 -1.08
N GLN A 145 13.66 -10.55 -0.01
CA GLN A 145 13.18 -9.62 1.00
C GLN A 145 14.11 -8.43 1.13
N LEU A 146 13.52 -7.27 1.28
CA LEU A 146 14.18 -6.02 1.62
C LEU A 146 13.56 -5.49 2.91
N GLU A 147 14.39 -5.18 3.88
CA GLU A 147 14.00 -4.52 5.11
C GLU A 147 14.51 -3.08 5.12
N LEU A 148 13.60 -2.15 5.34
CA LEU A 148 13.86 -0.72 5.48
C LEU A 148 13.47 -0.28 6.88
N SER A 149 14.21 0.66 7.44
CA SER A 149 13.89 1.26 8.73
C SER A 149 13.92 2.77 8.67
N CYS A 150 13.10 3.39 9.49
CA CYS A 150 13.15 4.81 9.79
C CYS A 150 12.71 5.04 11.24
N THR A 151 13.19 6.12 11.82
CA THR A 151 12.80 6.54 13.17
C THR A 151 12.06 7.87 13.07
N SER A 152 10.85 7.91 13.58
CA SER A 152 10.08 9.13 13.79
C SER A 152 10.23 9.60 15.22
N ARG A 153 9.53 10.68 15.60
CA ARG A 153 9.56 11.21 16.95
C ARG A 153 9.18 10.21 18.04
N PHE A 154 8.22 9.33 17.76
CA PHE A 154 7.65 8.38 18.73
C PHE A 154 7.73 6.93 18.31
N PHE A 155 8.10 6.65 17.06
CA PHE A 155 8.10 5.30 16.53
C PHE A 155 9.43 4.95 15.86
N ASP A 156 9.92 3.76 16.18
CA ASP A 156 10.80 3.01 15.29
C ASP A 156 9.94 2.20 14.35
N ILE A 157 10.14 2.39 13.04
CA ILE A 157 9.32 1.81 12.00
C ILE A 157 10.20 0.92 11.13
N THR A 158 9.81 -0.34 11.00
CA THR A 158 10.40 -1.28 10.05
C THR A 158 9.39 -1.57 8.96
N TYR A 159 9.80 -1.44 7.70
CA TYR A 159 8.99 -1.77 6.53
C TYR A 159 9.67 -2.85 5.72
N ILE A 160 8.97 -3.96 5.53
CA ILE A 160 9.49 -5.16 4.88
C ILE A 160 8.75 -5.34 3.57
N VAL A 161 9.51 -5.46 2.48
CA VAL A 161 8.97 -5.74 1.15
C VAL A 161 9.53 -7.06 0.68
N THR A 162 8.65 -8.01 0.35
CA THR A 162 9.02 -9.34 -0.11
C THR A 162 8.42 -9.61 -1.48
N LEU A 163 9.25 -10.05 -2.41
CA LEU A 163 8.83 -10.48 -3.74
C LEU A 163 8.87 -12.00 -3.82
N TYR A 164 7.74 -12.59 -4.23
CA TYR A 164 7.57 -14.00 -4.55
C TYR A 164 7.28 -14.19 -6.06
N PRO A 165 7.34 -15.42 -6.60
CA PRO A 165 7.06 -15.68 -8.02
C PRO A 165 5.68 -15.22 -8.48
N VAL A 166 4.65 -15.32 -7.63
CA VAL A 166 3.23 -15.04 -7.96
C VAL A 166 2.59 -13.98 -7.07
N SER A 167 3.36 -13.36 -6.18
CA SER A 167 2.84 -12.35 -5.26
C SER A 167 3.93 -11.40 -4.80
N MET A 168 3.50 -10.28 -4.23
CA MET A 168 4.35 -9.41 -3.42
C MET A 168 3.70 -9.19 -2.07
N ALA A 169 4.49 -9.08 -1.03
CA ALA A 169 4.04 -8.75 0.32
C ALA A 169 4.73 -7.48 0.82
N THR A 170 3.99 -6.69 1.57
CA THR A 170 4.51 -5.54 2.31
C THR A 170 4.05 -5.63 3.74
N ALA A 171 4.96 -5.48 4.69
CA ALA A 171 4.66 -5.52 6.12
C ALA A 171 5.28 -4.33 6.82
N VAL A 172 4.63 -3.85 7.86
CA VAL A 172 5.10 -2.76 8.70
C VAL A 172 5.05 -3.17 10.17
N VAL A 173 6.11 -2.85 10.89
CA VAL A 173 6.18 -2.92 12.35
C VAL A 173 6.43 -1.53 12.85
N ALA A 174 5.56 -1.02 13.73
CA ALA A 174 5.70 0.28 14.37
C ALA A 174 5.81 0.09 15.88
N LYS A 175 7.00 0.31 16.43
CA LYS A 175 7.29 0.22 17.86
C LYS A 175 7.24 1.60 18.49
N ASN A 176 6.43 1.79 19.51
CA ASN A 176 6.38 3.03 20.24
C ASN A 176 7.63 3.16 21.15
N ILE A 177 8.52 4.11 20.83
CA ILE A 177 9.72 4.45 21.60
C ILE A 177 9.51 5.69 22.51
N GLY A 178 8.32 6.28 22.42
CA GLY A 178 7.94 7.42 23.26
C GLY A 178 7.52 7.01 24.68
N PRO A 179 7.42 7.98 25.61
CA PRO A 179 7.05 7.71 27.00
C PRO A 179 5.54 7.59 27.24
N LYS A 180 4.71 7.81 26.22
CA LYS A 180 3.23 7.81 26.32
C LYS A 180 2.62 6.97 25.20
N PRO A 181 1.37 6.47 25.40
CA PRO A 181 0.62 5.88 24.30
C PRO A 181 0.52 6.85 23.12
N ALA A 182 0.76 6.35 21.91
CA ALA A 182 0.66 7.10 20.67
C ALA A 182 -0.35 6.44 19.73
N THR A 183 -1.15 7.26 19.05
CA THR A 183 -2.20 6.79 18.17
C THR A 183 -1.84 7.10 16.72
N LEU A 184 -1.97 6.11 15.85
CA LEU A 184 -1.66 6.17 14.43
C LEU A 184 -2.91 5.94 13.59
N THR A 185 -3.08 6.75 12.54
CA THR A 185 -3.81 6.32 11.35
C THR A 185 -2.80 5.89 10.30
N ASN A 186 -3.03 4.73 9.71
CA ASN A 186 -2.09 4.16 8.76
C ASN A 186 -2.80 3.41 7.64
N ALA A 187 -2.10 3.21 6.53
CA ALA A 187 -2.57 2.39 5.41
C ALA A 187 -1.40 1.93 4.55
N ILE A 188 -1.57 0.80 3.87
CA ILE A 188 -0.73 0.41 2.74
C ILE A 188 -1.60 0.52 1.50
N LEU A 189 -1.37 1.56 0.68
CA LEU A 189 -2.20 1.87 -0.47
C LEU A 189 -1.52 1.45 -1.77
N SER A 190 -2.25 0.71 -2.57
CA SER A 190 -1.82 0.19 -3.87
C SER A 190 -2.64 0.80 -4.99
N HIS A 191 -1.94 1.42 -5.96
CA HIS A 191 -2.56 1.94 -7.17
C HIS A 191 -2.39 0.90 -8.26
N PHE A 192 -3.47 0.19 -8.57
CA PHE A 192 -3.46 -0.81 -9.63
C PHE A 192 -3.78 -0.18 -10.98
N ARG A 193 -3.09 -0.66 -12.03
CA ARG A 193 -3.29 -0.27 -13.41
C ARG A 193 -4.29 -1.21 -14.08
N PHE A 194 -5.28 -0.66 -14.75
CA PHE A 194 -6.29 -1.39 -15.50
C PHE A 194 -6.31 -0.95 -16.97
N LYS A 195 -6.76 -1.85 -17.85
CA LYS A 195 -6.81 -1.57 -19.28
C LYS A 195 -7.91 -0.56 -19.62
N LYS A 196 -9.09 -0.74 -19.04
CA LYS A 196 -10.24 0.11 -19.33
C LYS A 196 -11.12 0.35 -18.10
N ARG A 197 -11.69 1.52 -18.04
CA ARG A 197 -12.59 1.98 -16.99
C ARG A 197 -13.81 1.05 -16.80
N GLY A 198 -14.54 0.74 -17.89
CA GLY A 198 -15.77 -0.07 -17.83
C GLY A 198 -15.54 -1.58 -17.64
N GLU A 199 -14.28 -2.02 -17.62
CA GLU A 199 -13.88 -3.42 -17.44
C GLU A 199 -13.19 -3.66 -16.08
N THR A 200 -13.28 -2.65 -15.18
CA THR A 200 -12.67 -2.67 -13.84
C THR A 200 -13.72 -2.91 -12.78
N ALA A 201 -13.52 -3.90 -11.95
CA ALA A 201 -14.44 -4.24 -10.88
C ALA A 201 -13.73 -4.65 -9.57
N ILE A 202 -14.50 -4.71 -8.50
CA ILE A 202 -14.08 -5.27 -7.21
C ILE A 202 -15.10 -6.30 -6.73
N GLN A 203 -14.62 -7.37 -6.08
CA GLN A 203 -15.46 -8.39 -5.45
C GLN A 203 -14.96 -8.76 -4.06
N GLY A 204 -15.84 -9.43 -3.29
CA GLY A 204 -15.51 -9.88 -1.94
C GLY A 204 -15.94 -8.91 -0.83
N LEU A 205 -16.54 -7.75 -1.17
CA LEU A 205 -16.99 -6.73 -0.19
C LEU A 205 -18.50 -6.72 0.03
N ARG A 206 -19.25 -7.71 -0.45
CA ARG A 206 -20.70 -7.81 -0.26
C ARG A 206 -21.05 -7.79 1.24
N SER A 207 -22.11 -7.06 1.59
CA SER A 207 -22.59 -6.87 2.95
C SER A 207 -21.66 -6.11 3.89
N CYS A 208 -20.53 -5.62 3.41
CA CYS A 208 -19.66 -4.74 4.19
C CYS A 208 -20.28 -3.35 4.31
N SER A 209 -20.21 -2.77 5.49
CA SER A 209 -20.54 -1.36 5.70
C SER A 209 -19.42 -0.48 5.20
N TYR A 210 -19.75 0.67 4.63
CA TYR A 210 -18.78 1.67 4.19
C TYR A 210 -19.27 3.08 4.46
N ILE A 211 -18.36 4.03 4.45
CA ILE A 211 -18.64 5.45 4.48
C ILE A 211 -17.83 6.17 3.41
N PRO A 212 -18.42 7.12 2.66
CA PRO A 212 -17.63 7.99 1.77
C PRO A 212 -16.59 8.76 2.58
N HIS A 213 -15.35 8.70 2.16
CA HIS A 213 -14.22 9.27 2.88
C HIS A 213 -13.15 9.77 1.92
N ALA A 214 -12.57 10.93 2.22
CA ALA A 214 -11.43 11.42 1.46
C ALA A 214 -10.23 10.47 1.63
N PRO A 215 -9.34 10.36 0.62
CA PRO A 215 -8.13 9.58 0.75
C PRO A 215 -7.28 10.09 1.93
N PRO A 216 -6.59 9.19 2.63
CA PRO A 216 -5.66 9.60 3.67
C PRO A 216 -4.54 10.47 3.07
N SER A 217 -4.08 11.47 3.82
CA SER A 217 -2.99 12.32 3.37
C SER A 217 -1.73 11.49 3.13
N SER A 218 -1.22 11.52 1.90
CA SER A 218 -0.07 10.73 1.47
C SER A 218 0.70 11.43 0.35
N PRO A 219 2.04 11.38 0.33
CA PRO A 219 2.84 11.89 -0.77
C PRO A 219 2.64 11.10 -2.07
N PHE A 220 2.16 9.85 -1.98
CA PHE A 220 1.94 8.95 -3.12
C PHE A 220 0.57 9.10 -3.77
N GLN A 221 -0.30 9.90 -3.20
CA GLN A 221 -1.68 10.08 -3.66
C GLN A 221 -1.72 10.69 -5.05
N ILE A 222 -2.49 10.07 -5.96
CA ILE A 222 -2.73 10.61 -7.30
C ILE A 222 -3.86 11.63 -7.25
N LEU A 223 -5.02 11.23 -6.71
CA LEU A 223 -6.17 12.11 -6.56
C LEU A 223 -6.01 12.99 -5.31
N THR A 224 -6.21 14.28 -5.45
CA THR A 224 -6.35 15.15 -4.28
C THR A 224 -7.62 14.80 -3.49
N PRO A 225 -7.71 15.14 -2.19
CA PRO A 225 -8.92 14.90 -1.40
C PRO A 225 -10.18 15.49 -2.04
N SER A 226 -10.09 16.69 -2.61
CA SER A 226 -11.19 17.33 -3.33
C SER A 226 -11.58 16.59 -4.61
N GLU A 227 -10.60 16.18 -5.41
CA GLU A 227 -10.86 15.40 -6.63
C GLU A 227 -11.50 14.04 -6.29
N ALA A 228 -11.14 13.40 -5.20
CA ALA A 228 -11.70 12.11 -4.80
C ALA A 228 -13.14 12.20 -4.28
N THR A 229 -13.52 13.31 -3.64
CA THR A 229 -14.82 13.47 -2.96
C THR A 229 -15.90 14.15 -3.79
N ILE A 230 -15.55 14.89 -4.86
CA ILE A 230 -16.55 15.51 -5.75
C ILE A 230 -17.27 14.39 -6.53
N SER A 231 -18.59 14.28 -6.38
CA SER A 231 -19.40 13.30 -7.09
C SER A 231 -19.41 13.57 -8.59
N GLU A 232 -19.36 12.51 -9.40
CA GLU A 232 -19.71 12.60 -10.81
C GLU A 232 -21.25 12.59 -10.95
N PRO A 233 -21.80 13.35 -11.90
CA PRO A 233 -23.21 13.22 -12.20
C PRO A 233 -23.50 11.80 -12.68
N PRO A 234 -24.60 11.18 -12.20
CA PRO A 234 -24.93 9.82 -12.60
C PRO A 234 -25.13 9.76 -14.11
N ARG A 235 -24.46 8.82 -14.78
CA ARG A 235 -24.75 8.51 -16.17
C ARG A 235 -26.18 7.95 -16.24
N TRP A 236 -27.03 8.58 -17.03
CA TRP A 236 -28.46 8.21 -17.15
C TRP A 236 -28.71 6.78 -17.65
N LEU A 237 -27.69 6.09 -18.14
CA LEU A 237 -27.73 4.71 -18.64
C LEU A 237 -26.90 3.70 -17.80
N SER A 238 -26.50 4.04 -16.59
CA SER A 238 -25.76 3.08 -15.75
C SER A 238 -26.73 2.09 -15.08
N PHE A 239 -27.00 0.99 -15.75
CA PHE A 239 -27.69 -0.16 -15.15
C PHE A 239 -26.74 -0.86 -14.17
N GLY A 240 -27.17 -1.04 -12.92
CA GLY A 240 -26.47 -1.85 -11.93
C GLY A 240 -25.51 -1.12 -10.98
N ASN A 241 -25.48 0.21 -10.99
CA ASN A 241 -24.72 0.96 -9.99
C ASN A 241 -25.59 1.28 -8.77
N GLU A 242 -25.09 0.92 -7.60
CA GLU A 242 -25.68 1.34 -6.35
C GLU A 242 -25.52 2.85 -6.16
N PRO A 243 -26.55 3.56 -5.67
CA PRO A 243 -26.39 4.96 -5.30
C PRO A 243 -25.35 5.08 -4.19
N GLU A 244 -24.38 5.98 -4.37
CA GLU A 244 -23.38 6.27 -3.35
C GLU A 244 -24.04 6.79 -2.09
N ALA A 245 -23.61 6.34 -0.91
CA ALA A 245 -24.06 6.89 0.34
C ALA A 245 -23.73 8.39 0.42
N LYS A 246 -24.59 9.16 1.06
CA LYS A 246 -24.32 10.60 1.25
C LYS A 246 -23.09 10.80 2.15
N PRO A 247 -22.29 11.86 1.95
CA PRO A 247 -21.20 12.19 2.85
C PRO A 247 -21.64 12.17 4.33
N GLY A 248 -20.85 11.51 5.18
CA GLY A 248 -21.15 11.37 6.60
C GLY A 248 -22.19 10.29 6.95
N THR A 249 -22.74 9.56 5.97
CA THR A 249 -23.68 8.47 6.21
C THR A 249 -23.07 7.11 5.88
N TRP A 250 -23.43 6.09 6.66
CA TRP A 250 -23.02 4.71 6.40
C TRP A 250 -23.90 4.08 5.33
N GLY A 251 -23.26 3.49 4.32
CA GLY A 251 -23.89 2.62 3.34
C GLY A 251 -23.51 1.16 3.58
N GLN A 252 -24.15 0.27 2.85
CA GLN A 252 -23.83 -1.16 2.83
C GLN A 252 -23.67 -1.61 1.39
N GLN A 253 -22.61 -2.37 1.10
CA GLN A 253 -22.35 -2.93 -0.21
C GLN A 253 -23.33 -4.06 -0.50
N ALA A 254 -24.29 -3.88 -1.41
CA ALA A 254 -25.27 -4.91 -1.72
C ALA A 254 -24.78 -5.89 -2.80
N LEU A 255 -24.02 -5.38 -3.78
CA LEU A 255 -23.56 -6.17 -4.91
C LEU A 255 -22.33 -7.04 -4.54
N SER A 256 -22.31 -8.26 -5.10
CA SER A 256 -21.15 -9.16 -4.96
C SER A 256 -19.96 -8.68 -5.79
N ILE A 257 -20.22 -8.08 -6.95
CA ILE A 257 -19.24 -7.48 -7.85
C ILE A 257 -19.70 -6.05 -8.11
N THR A 258 -18.81 -5.10 -7.88
CA THR A 258 -19.06 -3.67 -8.11
C THR A 258 -18.16 -3.17 -9.22
N LEU A 259 -18.76 -2.59 -10.27
CA LEU A 259 -18.02 -1.92 -11.33
C LEU A 259 -17.43 -0.61 -10.78
N LEU A 260 -16.16 -0.38 -11.05
CA LEU A 260 -15.42 0.79 -10.61
C LEU A 260 -15.28 1.83 -11.72
N GLU A 261 -16.29 1.94 -12.59
CA GLU A 261 -16.29 2.89 -13.71
C GLU A 261 -16.57 4.33 -13.26
N ASN A 262 -17.32 4.51 -12.18
CA ASN A 262 -17.65 5.82 -11.64
C ASN A 262 -16.67 6.21 -10.54
N LYS A 263 -16.55 7.52 -10.35
CA LYS A 263 -15.75 8.07 -9.30
C LYS A 263 -16.33 7.70 -7.93
N MET A 264 -15.48 7.17 -7.07
CA MET A 264 -15.83 6.87 -5.68
C MET A 264 -14.61 6.98 -4.78
N SER A 265 -14.86 7.22 -3.49
CA SER A 265 -13.84 7.17 -2.44
C SER A 265 -14.50 6.72 -1.14
N ARG A 266 -14.15 5.53 -0.65
CA ARG A 266 -14.83 4.86 0.46
C ARG A 266 -13.83 4.24 1.44
N VAL A 267 -14.24 4.20 2.71
CA VAL A 267 -13.60 3.33 3.70
C VAL A 267 -14.63 2.29 4.13
N TYR A 268 -14.28 1.02 3.96
CA TYR A 268 -15.06 -0.11 4.49
C TYR A 268 -14.57 -0.41 5.90
N ALA A 269 -15.50 -0.37 6.86
CA ALA A 269 -15.23 -0.61 8.28
C ALA A 269 -16.53 -1.00 9.00
N ALA A 270 -16.42 -1.52 10.21
CA ALA A 270 -17.56 -1.67 11.09
C ALA A 270 -18.03 -0.28 11.59
N PRO A 271 -19.32 0.06 11.51
CA PRO A 271 -19.84 1.31 12.08
C PRO A 271 -19.59 1.41 13.58
N PRO A 272 -19.44 2.62 14.16
CA PRO A 272 -19.14 2.78 15.58
C PRO A 272 -20.11 2.04 16.51
N LYS A 273 -21.42 2.04 16.20
CA LYS A 273 -22.45 1.31 16.99
C LYS A 273 -22.23 -0.21 16.96
N GLU A 274 -21.75 -0.75 15.83
CA GLU A 274 -21.45 -2.18 15.70
C GLU A 274 -20.23 -2.55 16.53
N ARG A 275 -19.20 -1.70 16.55
CA ARG A 275 -17.97 -1.91 17.31
C ARG A 275 -18.16 -1.92 18.83
N LEU A 276 -19.29 -1.43 19.33
CA LEU A 276 -19.64 -1.54 20.75
C LEU A 276 -20.15 -2.93 21.15
N LYS A 277 -20.48 -3.79 20.19
CA LYS A 277 -20.88 -5.17 20.45
C LYS A 277 -19.66 -6.02 20.79
N ALA A 278 -19.86 -7.03 21.62
CA ALA A 278 -18.80 -7.97 21.97
C ALA A 278 -18.22 -8.70 20.75
N PHE A 279 -19.06 -8.91 19.74
CA PHE A 279 -18.66 -9.45 18.43
C PHE A 279 -19.25 -8.59 17.33
N TYR A 280 -18.43 -8.16 16.41
CA TYR A 280 -18.85 -7.37 15.25
C TYR A 280 -18.11 -7.82 13.98
N ASN A 281 -18.76 -7.63 12.84
CA ASN A 281 -18.19 -7.99 11.56
C ASN A 281 -17.23 -6.90 11.09
N THR A 282 -15.98 -7.26 10.89
CA THR A 282 -15.00 -6.44 10.17
C THR A 282 -15.09 -6.72 8.68
N PRO A 283 -14.60 -5.83 7.81
CA PRO A 283 -14.39 -6.15 6.41
C PRO A 283 -13.56 -7.43 6.25
N PRO A 284 -13.71 -8.19 5.16
CA PRO A 284 -13.02 -9.46 4.99
C PRO A 284 -11.50 -9.29 4.96
N SER A 285 -10.78 -10.34 5.37
CA SER A 285 -9.31 -10.34 5.31
C SER A 285 -8.76 -10.37 3.88
N LYS A 286 -9.59 -10.71 2.90
CA LYS A 286 -9.23 -10.75 1.47
C LYS A 286 -10.38 -10.26 0.59
N TYR A 287 -10.04 -9.56 -0.47
CA TYR A 287 -10.93 -9.13 -1.53
C TYR A 287 -10.16 -9.12 -2.86
N GLU A 288 -10.86 -8.98 -3.97
CA GLU A 288 -10.23 -9.08 -5.30
C GLU A 288 -10.64 -7.90 -6.17
N THR A 289 -9.68 -7.39 -6.93
CA THR A 289 -9.90 -6.44 -8.02
C THR A 289 -9.80 -7.17 -9.34
N ILE A 290 -10.67 -6.86 -10.28
CA ILE A 290 -10.84 -7.58 -11.54
C ILE A 290 -10.55 -6.65 -12.70
N ASP A 291 -9.61 -7.04 -13.58
CA ASP A 291 -9.34 -6.44 -14.86
C ASP A 291 -9.84 -7.38 -15.99
N GLN A 292 -11.10 -7.24 -16.38
CA GLN A 292 -11.69 -8.04 -17.45
C GLN A 292 -10.96 -7.84 -18.78
N GLY A 293 -10.49 -6.60 -19.03
CA GLY A 293 -9.81 -6.26 -20.27
C GLY A 293 -8.45 -6.91 -20.46
N ARG A 294 -7.85 -7.38 -19.36
CA ARG A 294 -6.59 -8.14 -19.35
C ARG A 294 -6.77 -9.58 -18.96
N GLY A 295 -7.95 -9.99 -18.50
CA GLY A 295 -8.17 -11.33 -17.97
C GLY A 295 -7.42 -11.58 -16.66
N LEU A 296 -7.21 -10.57 -15.83
CA LEU A 296 -6.47 -10.66 -14.58
C LEU A 296 -7.33 -10.32 -13.38
N CYS A 297 -7.01 -10.95 -12.25
CA CYS A 297 -7.46 -10.51 -10.94
C CYS A 297 -6.28 -10.31 -9.99
N PHE A 298 -6.43 -9.36 -9.07
CA PHE A 298 -5.48 -9.12 -7.99
C PHE A 298 -6.20 -9.34 -6.67
N ARG A 299 -5.77 -10.36 -5.94
CA ARG A 299 -6.25 -10.63 -4.60
C ARG A 299 -5.43 -9.85 -3.60
N VAL A 300 -6.09 -8.98 -2.84
CA VAL A 300 -5.49 -8.22 -1.77
C VAL A 300 -5.84 -8.89 -0.44
N ILE A 301 -4.82 -9.31 0.29
CA ILE A 301 -4.95 -9.92 1.62
C ILE A 301 -4.41 -8.92 2.64
N ARG A 302 -5.18 -8.66 3.70
CA ARG A 302 -4.81 -7.76 4.79
C ARG A 302 -4.63 -8.49 6.11
N MET A 303 -3.70 -8.01 6.92
CA MET A 303 -3.46 -8.48 8.29
C MET A 303 -3.14 -7.28 9.18
N GLY A 304 -3.68 -7.26 10.39
CA GLY A 304 -3.39 -6.21 11.40
C GLY A 304 -4.07 -4.86 11.16
N PHE A 305 -4.85 -4.71 10.10
CA PHE A 305 -5.64 -3.51 9.80
C PHE A 305 -7.14 -3.79 9.98
N GLU A 306 -7.91 -2.80 10.40
CA GLU A 306 -9.35 -2.94 10.62
C GLU A 306 -10.19 -2.50 9.41
N ASP A 307 -9.68 -1.56 8.63
CA ASP A 307 -10.39 -0.93 7.52
C ASP A 307 -9.84 -1.39 6.17
N ILE A 308 -10.63 -1.14 5.10
CA ILE A 308 -10.18 -1.21 3.71
C ILE A 308 -10.50 0.15 3.07
N TYR A 309 -9.50 0.79 2.47
CA TYR A 309 -9.69 1.95 1.63
C TYR A 309 -9.85 1.55 0.17
N LEU A 310 -10.79 2.19 -0.53
CA LEU A 310 -11.02 2.03 -1.96
C LEU A 310 -11.37 3.36 -2.60
N SER A 311 -10.71 3.70 -3.69
CA SER A 311 -11.11 4.80 -4.55
C SER A 311 -10.89 4.50 -6.02
N SER A 312 -11.75 5.08 -6.85
CA SER A 312 -11.65 5.08 -8.30
C SER A 312 -11.79 6.52 -8.84
N PRO A 313 -11.01 6.90 -9.87
CA PRO A 313 -10.99 8.26 -10.39
C PRO A 313 -12.19 8.59 -11.28
N GLY A 314 -12.94 7.58 -11.77
CA GLY A 314 -13.97 7.80 -12.76
C GLY A 314 -13.44 8.43 -14.04
N SER A 315 -14.10 9.44 -14.56
CA SER A 315 -13.69 10.19 -15.76
C SER A 315 -12.41 11.00 -15.55
N LEU A 316 -12.04 11.35 -14.32
CA LEU A 316 -10.80 12.05 -14.03
C LEU A 316 -9.54 11.26 -14.39
N SER A 317 -9.64 9.94 -14.59
CA SER A 317 -8.49 9.12 -15.02
C SER A 317 -7.82 9.68 -16.29
N GLU A 318 -8.60 10.23 -17.21
CA GLU A 318 -8.12 10.79 -18.48
C GLU A 318 -7.12 11.95 -18.29
N LYS A 319 -7.20 12.67 -17.16
CA LYS A 319 -6.25 13.71 -16.77
C LYS A 319 -4.83 13.16 -16.51
N TYR A 320 -4.74 11.90 -16.10
CA TYR A 320 -3.52 11.28 -15.60
C TYR A 320 -2.86 10.31 -16.59
N GLY A 321 -3.53 9.96 -17.69
CA GLY A 321 -2.97 9.09 -18.71
C GLY A 321 -4.01 8.27 -19.46
N LYS A 322 -3.53 7.31 -20.26
CA LYS A 322 -4.39 6.47 -21.11
C LYS A 322 -4.98 5.26 -20.35
N ASP A 323 -4.26 4.76 -19.37
CA ASP A 323 -4.69 3.62 -18.59
C ASP A 323 -5.59 4.06 -17.43
N TYR A 324 -6.53 3.22 -17.08
CA TYR A 324 -7.34 3.40 -15.89
C TYR A 324 -6.59 2.94 -14.64
N PHE A 325 -6.96 3.47 -13.47
CA PHE A 325 -6.39 3.03 -12.20
C PHE A 325 -7.41 3.08 -11.08
N ILE A 326 -7.16 2.31 -10.04
CA ILE A 326 -7.84 2.41 -8.75
C ILE A 326 -6.79 2.49 -7.65
N CYS A 327 -7.16 3.05 -6.51
CA CYS A 327 -6.36 3.00 -5.30
C CYS A 327 -7.10 2.20 -4.23
N THR A 328 -6.48 1.15 -3.71
CA THR A 328 -7.06 0.34 -2.63
C THR A 328 -5.99 -0.24 -1.73
N GLY A 329 -6.38 -0.61 -0.52
CA GLY A 329 -5.49 -1.32 0.40
C GLY A 329 -6.02 -1.35 1.83
N PRO A 330 -5.34 -2.13 2.69
CA PRO A 330 -5.64 -2.18 4.12
C PRO A 330 -5.35 -0.84 4.78
N ALA A 331 -6.18 -0.47 5.72
CA ALA A 331 -6.12 0.82 6.40
C ALA A 331 -6.59 0.73 7.86
N SER A 332 -6.16 1.69 8.66
CA SER A 332 -6.65 1.98 10.01
C SER A 332 -6.92 3.49 10.08
N ILE A 333 -7.97 3.92 9.37
CA ILE A 333 -8.36 5.33 9.22
C ILE A 333 -9.50 5.67 10.18
N LEU A 334 -10.57 4.86 10.16
CA LEU A 334 -11.73 5.03 11.02
C LEU A 334 -11.55 4.32 12.38
N VAL A 335 -10.63 3.36 12.42
CA VAL A 335 -10.22 2.64 13.62
C VAL A 335 -8.71 2.82 13.79
N PRO A 336 -8.26 3.98 14.31
CA PRO A 336 -6.84 4.23 14.55
C PRO A 336 -6.24 3.23 15.54
N VAL A 337 -4.96 2.96 15.38
CA VAL A 337 -4.19 2.06 16.24
C VAL A 337 -3.55 2.84 17.37
N THR A 338 -3.74 2.43 18.61
CA THR A 338 -3.03 2.96 19.77
C THR A 338 -1.99 1.97 20.22
N VAL A 339 -0.74 2.42 20.31
CA VAL A 339 0.42 1.61 20.73
C VAL A 339 0.97 2.18 22.03
N ASN A 340 1.04 1.34 23.08
CA ASN A 340 1.57 1.75 24.37
C ASN A 340 3.11 1.88 24.33
N PRO A 341 3.74 2.59 25.28
CA PRO A 341 5.19 2.68 25.38
C PRO A 341 5.86 1.31 25.39
N GLY A 342 6.83 1.11 24.51
CA GLY A 342 7.58 -0.13 24.37
C GLY A 342 6.87 -1.25 23.60
N GLU A 343 5.57 -1.12 23.36
CA GLU A 343 4.81 -2.08 22.53
C GLU A 343 5.00 -1.81 21.05
N GLU A 344 4.62 -2.79 20.23
CA GLU A 344 4.63 -2.69 18.77
C GLU A 344 3.28 -3.08 18.17
N TRP A 345 2.95 -2.44 17.05
CA TRP A 345 1.86 -2.83 16.17
C TRP A 345 2.42 -3.35 14.86
N ARG A 346 1.72 -4.32 14.27
CA ARG A 346 2.11 -4.96 13.02
C ARG A 346 0.95 -4.97 12.04
N GLY A 347 1.23 -4.60 10.79
CA GLY A 347 0.28 -4.68 9.70
C GLY A 347 0.94 -5.20 8.43
N ALA A 348 0.15 -5.86 7.57
CA ALA A 348 0.68 -6.36 6.31
C ALA A 348 -0.38 -6.39 5.20
N GLN A 349 0.10 -6.32 3.96
CA GLN A 349 -0.65 -6.53 2.74
C GLN A 349 0.06 -7.57 1.87
N VAL A 350 -0.69 -8.50 1.31
CA VAL A 350 -0.20 -9.36 0.23
C VAL A 350 -1.04 -9.09 -1.02
N ILE A 351 -0.36 -8.96 -2.16
CA ILE A 351 -0.97 -8.83 -3.48
C ILE A 351 -0.61 -10.09 -4.26
N GLU A 352 -1.59 -10.94 -4.49
CA GLU A 352 -1.49 -12.09 -5.37
C GLU A 352 -2.13 -11.73 -6.72
N HIS A 353 -1.61 -12.27 -7.80
CA HIS A 353 -2.26 -12.16 -9.11
C HIS A 353 -2.66 -13.54 -9.61
N ASP A 354 -3.75 -13.59 -10.36
CA ASP A 354 -4.27 -14.80 -11.00
C ASP A 354 -4.96 -14.43 -12.31
N ASN A 355 -5.10 -15.41 -13.19
CA ASN A 355 -5.88 -15.26 -14.42
C ASN A 355 -7.36 -15.44 -14.12
N LEU A 356 -8.21 -14.65 -14.78
CA LEU A 356 -9.65 -14.88 -14.77
C LEU A 356 -9.93 -16.16 -15.58
N THR A 357 -10.51 -17.16 -14.92
CA THR A 357 -10.95 -18.43 -15.53
C THR A 357 -12.34 -18.29 -16.11
#